data_16ddec41e06c24d6f29d2d6cd3a5eb14
#
_entry.id   16ddec41e06c24d6f29d2d6cd3a5eb14
#
_cell.length_a   1.000
_cell.length_b   1.000
_cell.length_c   1.000
_cell.angle_alpha   90.00
_cell.angle_beta   90.00
_cell.angle_gamma   90.00
#
_symmetry.space_group_name_H-M   'P 1'
#
loop_
_entity.id
_entity.type
_entity.pdbx_description
1 polymer ?
#
loop_
_entity_poly.entity_id
_entity_poly.type
_entity_poly.pdbx_seq_one_letter_code
_entity_poly.pdbx_strand_id
1 'polypeptide(L)'
;MAGPIPIGPFSMPMYREWVPRQIRPWIYVLMLVMFQLTGCIYLGAASQITGTTGLMRDDVMFIGICNVIGVNMPFPFLFRYKFRFTNRQLLLNAALVIAACNLLALWVCNSQLSALNSQLKIIPLCVLSFLAGYFKLCGTFECASNIQLWMAPGRDFKIFFPLLYIMVVGDIFLQSWLAGIITYYYSWQMMNWLITGLMLLVVLIVYTLTKNFRMMKPMPLLSMDWLGCALWSMLFMEVVWLFNYGEYYNWWDGRMWRVGLLFTLVTFYLTIQRARHIRHPYIDLAAFRYKTLLPLLALYFIAEWLDSTPKVLQNTLTGGVLHWGWMTTNVFELIGWLGTVAGCLFTLWWMKGLRMKYTQLLIIGGIGLVAYQVMLYFYISPALNIERLYVPVFVRAFGYAIYFTALTIYLEELMPFHHFFMGLTITGLDPMQALLVSIKQLYGVTCLLGVAFLLLLLLWNVQPVRSTMKKIPSWHKVARHVRRLQKKRKESSAF
;
A
#
# COMPACT_ATOMS: atom_id res chain seq x y z
N MET A 1 -17.29 36.42 -16.47
CA MET A 1 -16.77 35.05 -16.75
C MET A 1 -15.39 34.98 -16.13
N ALA A 2 -15.22 34.23 -15.02
CA ALA A 2 -13.92 34.03 -14.41
C ALA A 2 -13.08 33.17 -15.36
N GLY A 3 -11.92 33.72 -15.79
CA GLY A 3 -10.96 32.99 -16.61
C GLY A 3 -10.54 31.65 -15.97
N PRO A 4 -9.95 30.72 -16.73
CA PRO A 4 -9.53 29.45 -16.19
C PRO A 4 -8.55 29.68 -15.05
N ILE A 5 -8.91 29.23 -13.84
CA ILE A 5 -8.06 29.29 -12.65
C ILE A 5 -6.73 28.65 -13.02
N PRO A 6 -5.59 29.31 -12.91
CA PRO A 6 -4.30 28.70 -13.20
C PRO A 6 -4.12 27.52 -12.27
N ILE A 7 -4.07 26.33 -12.85
CA ILE A 7 -4.01 25.04 -12.15
C ILE A 7 -2.57 24.80 -11.70
N GLY A 8 -2.09 25.63 -10.79
CA GLY A 8 -0.87 25.38 -10.05
C GLY A 8 -1.24 25.10 -8.59
N PRO A 9 -0.70 24.05 -7.94
CA PRO A 9 -1.06 23.70 -6.55
C PRO A 9 -0.76 24.83 -5.58
N PHE A 10 0.09 25.75 -5.98
CA PHE A 10 0.57 26.83 -5.14
C PHE A 10 -0.08 28.17 -5.50
N SER A 11 -0.89 28.23 -6.54
CA SER A 11 -1.80 29.33 -6.84
C SER A 11 -3.09 29.24 -6.02
N MET A 12 -3.43 28.06 -5.46
CA MET A 12 -4.56 27.91 -4.54
C MET A 12 -4.19 28.46 -3.16
N PRO A 13 -5.11 29.13 -2.44
CA PRO A 13 -4.83 29.72 -1.13
C PRO A 13 -4.78 28.68 -0.01
N MET A 14 -3.98 27.63 -0.17
CA MET A 14 -3.84 26.53 0.80
C MET A 14 -2.90 26.88 1.94
N TYR A 15 -1.95 27.77 1.69
CA TYR A 15 -0.97 28.22 2.68
C TYR A 15 -1.22 29.68 3.09
N ARG A 16 -0.76 30.03 4.26
CA ARG A 16 -0.73 31.43 4.70
C ARG A 16 0.24 32.22 3.81
N GLU A 17 0.02 33.50 3.64
CA GLU A 17 0.74 34.37 2.67
C GLU A 17 2.23 34.49 2.96
N TRP A 18 2.60 34.47 4.24
CA TRP A 18 3.99 34.59 4.67
C TRP A 18 4.86 33.35 4.33
N VAL A 19 4.25 32.20 3.94
CA VAL A 19 5.01 31.02 3.54
C VAL A 19 5.56 31.19 2.13
N PRO A 20 6.90 31.12 1.93
CA PRO A 20 7.51 31.25 0.61
C PRO A 20 7.01 30.21 -0.38
N ARG A 21 6.74 30.62 -1.62
CA ARG A 21 6.18 29.72 -2.66
C ARG A 21 7.06 28.51 -2.95
N GLN A 22 8.38 28.67 -2.86
CA GLN A 22 9.34 27.61 -3.13
C GLN A 22 9.32 26.48 -2.10
N ILE A 23 8.99 26.78 -0.84
CA ILE A 23 9.02 25.81 0.28
C ILE A 23 7.70 25.03 0.37
N ARG A 24 6.59 25.58 -0.12
CA ARG A 24 5.25 24.97 -0.02
C ARG A 24 5.16 23.51 -0.47
N PRO A 25 5.75 23.08 -1.62
CA PRO A 25 5.72 21.69 -2.04
C PRO A 25 6.47 20.77 -1.09
N TRP A 26 7.62 21.24 -0.61
CA TRP A 26 8.47 20.46 0.29
C TRP A 26 7.85 20.21 1.66
N ILE A 27 6.97 21.12 2.12
CA ILE A 27 6.17 20.92 3.34
C ILE A 27 5.22 19.73 3.16
N TYR A 28 4.56 19.58 1.99
CA TYR A 28 3.71 18.43 1.73
C TYR A 28 4.51 17.13 1.59
N VAL A 29 5.69 17.17 0.97
CA VAL A 29 6.61 16.03 0.90
C VAL A 29 7.02 15.60 2.31
N LEU A 30 7.43 16.55 3.15
CA LEU A 30 7.82 16.28 4.53
C LEU A 30 6.66 15.66 5.33
N MET A 31 5.46 16.22 5.24
CA MET A 31 4.28 15.66 5.92
C MET A 31 3.93 14.27 5.38
N LEU A 32 4.07 14.03 4.07
CA LEU A 32 3.83 12.71 3.48
C LEU A 32 4.78 11.68 4.06
N VAL A 33 6.07 11.96 4.10
CA VAL A 33 7.09 11.08 4.72
C VAL A 33 6.76 10.84 6.19
N MET A 34 6.39 11.88 6.94
CA MET A 34 5.98 11.72 8.35
C MET A 34 4.76 10.79 8.50
N PHE A 35 3.75 10.90 7.63
CA PHE A 35 2.62 9.97 7.64
C PHE A 35 3.05 8.54 7.27
N GLN A 36 3.96 8.38 6.31
CA GLN A 36 4.44 7.05 5.93
C GLN A 36 5.23 6.37 7.04
N LEU A 37 6.06 7.10 7.79
CA LEU A 37 6.80 6.58 8.93
C LEU A 37 5.92 6.05 10.07
N THR A 38 4.61 6.29 10.07
CA THR A 38 3.68 5.80 11.11
C THR A 38 3.22 4.35 10.92
N GLY A 39 3.57 3.67 9.84
CA GLY A 39 3.13 2.30 9.58
C GLY A 39 3.95 1.26 10.35
N CYS A 40 3.46 0.06 10.41
CA CYS A 40 4.19 -1.21 10.66
C CYS A 40 5.19 -1.30 11.82
N ILE A 41 5.00 -0.59 12.94
CA ILE A 41 5.85 -0.78 14.14
C ILE A 41 5.85 -2.24 14.56
N TYR A 42 4.67 -2.85 14.55
CA TYR A 42 4.49 -4.23 14.96
C TYR A 42 5.24 -5.23 14.09
N LEU A 43 5.36 -4.96 12.78
CA LEU A 43 6.08 -5.85 11.87
C LEU A 43 7.60 -5.69 12.00
N GLY A 44 8.08 -4.47 12.20
CA GLY A 44 9.52 -4.18 12.32
C GLY A 44 10.15 -4.60 13.66
N ALA A 45 9.37 -4.60 14.73
CA ALA A 45 9.83 -4.89 16.09
C ALA A 45 9.17 -6.14 16.71
N ALA A 46 8.64 -7.05 15.89
CA ALA A 46 7.80 -8.17 16.34
C ALA A 46 8.45 -9.03 17.42
N SER A 47 9.73 -9.38 17.27
CA SER A 47 10.46 -10.22 18.25
C SER A 47 10.59 -9.57 19.64
N GLN A 48 10.77 -8.25 19.69
CA GLN A 48 10.95 -7.52 20.94
C GLN A 48 9.62 -7.24 21.62
N ILE A 49 8.58 -6.95 20.84
CA ILE A 49 7.22 -6.81 21.36
C ILE A 49 6.77 -8.13 21.99
N THR A 50 7.00 -9.26 21.31
CA THR A 50 6.71 -10.60 21.84
C THR A 50 7.42 -10.84 23.19
N GLY A 51 8.72 -10.54 23.28
CA GLY A 51 9.49 -10.74 24.48
C GLY A 51 9.07 -9.86 25.67
N THR A 52 8.50 -8.69 25.42
CA THR A 52 8.15 -7.72 26.48
C THR A 52 6.69 -7.73 26.88
N THR A 53 5.77 -8.09 25.95
CA THR A 53 4.33 -8.00 26.18
C THR A 53 3.67 -9.34 26.51
N GLY A 54 4.39 -10.46 26.33
CA GLY A 54 3.83 -11.81 26.48
C GLY A 54 2.84 -12.21 25.38
N LEU A 55 2.72 -11.42 24.31
CA LEU A 55 1.94 -11.78 23.12
C LEU A 55 2.69 -12.82 22.29
N MET A 56 1.99 -13.70 21.61
CA MET A 56 2.61 -14.60 20.65
C MET A 56 3.10 -13.82 19.42
N ARG A 57 4.06 -14.36 18.70
CA ARG A 57 4.54 -13.77 17.44
C ARG A 57 3.42 -13.58 16.44
N ASP A 58 2.52 -14.58 16.35
CA ASP A 58 1.39 -14.57 15.42
C ASP A 58 0.39 -13.46 15.77
N ASP A 59 0.19 -13.16 17.07
CA ASP A 59 -0.65 -12.06 17.52
C ASP A 59 -0.09 -10.71 17.07
N VAL A 60 1.22 -10.51 17.25
CA VAL A 60 1.90 -9.26 16.87
C VAL A 60 1.87 -9.08 15.34
N MET A 61 2.08 -10.18 14.59
CA MET A 61 1.96 -10.16 13.13
C MET A 61 0.53 -9.85 12.68
N PHE A 62 -0.48 -10.44 13.32
CA PHE A 62 -1.88 -10.16 13.02
C PHE A 62 -2.25 -8.69 13.27
N ILE A 63 -1.80 -8.10 14.40
CA ILE A 63 -1.99 -6.67 14.69
C ILE A 63 -1.34 -5.80 13.59
N GLY A 64 -0.13 -6.16 13.13
CA GLY A 64 0.55 -5.48 12.03
C GLY A 64 -0.23 -5.56 10.71
N ILE A 65 -0.80 -6.71 10.40
CA ILE A 65 -1.61 -6.92 9.20
C ILE A 65 -2.93 -6.13 9.29
N CYS A 66 -3.55 -5.99 10.47
CA CYS A 66 -4.71 -5.12 10.65
C CYS A 66 -4.42 -3.66 10.27
N ASN A 67 -3.18 -3.16 10.51
CA ASN A 67 -2.77 -1.85 10.04
C ASN A 67 -2.77 -1.75 8.51
N VAL A 68 -2.23 -2.75 7.82
CA VAL A 68 -2.17 -2.78 6.35
C VAL A 68 -3.57 -2.87 5.75
N ILE A 69 -4.49 -3.68 6.34
CA ILE A 69 -5.91 -3.68 5.95
C ILE A 69 -6.49 -2.27 6.11
N GLY A 70 -6.25 -1.64 7.27
CA GLY A 70 -6.68 -0.28 7.53
C GLY A 70 -6.20 0.72 6.48
N VAL A 71 -4.95 0.63 6.04
CA VAL A 71 -4.42 1.49 4.95
C VAL A 71 -5.18 1.32 3.64
N ASN A 72 -5.64 0.11 3.31
CA ASN A 72 -6.31 -0.13 2.03
C ASN A 72 -7.81 0.25 2.01
N MET A 73 -8.46 0.30 3.17
CA MET A 73 -9.92 0.54 3.23
C MET A 73 -10.38 1.95 2.83
N PRO A 74 -9.66 3.06 3.05
CA PRO A 74 -10.16 4.39 2.67
C PRO A 74 -10.21 4.66 1.17
N PHE A 75 -9.49 3.93 0.31
CA PHE A 75 -9.36 4.26 -1.13
C PHE A 75 -10.66 4.65 -1.84
N PRO A 76 -11.78 3.92 -1.72
CA PRO A 76 -13.03 4.29 -2.39
C PRO A 76 -13.65 5.59 -1.86
N PHE A 77 -13.28 6.00 -0.64
CA PHE A 77 -13.85 7.15 0.05
C PHE A 77 -13.01 8.42 -0.03
N LEU A 78 -11.73 8.31 -0.40
CA LEU A 78 -10.74 9.41 -0.33
C LEU A 78 -11.20 10.69 -1.03
N PHE A 79 -11.78 10.58 -2.24
CA PHE A 79 -12.28 11.76 -2.96
C PHE A 79 -13.46 12.42 -2.26
N ARG A 80 -14.38 11.61 -1.71
CA ARG A 80 -15.53 12.16 -0.98
C ARG A 80 -15.10 12.89 0.28
N TYR A 81 -14.10 12.37 0.98
CA TYR A 81 -13.48 13.07 2.11
C TYR A 81 -12.85 14.38 1.68
N LYS A 82 -12.06 14.37 0.61
CA LYS A 82 -11.40 15.56 0.08
C LYS A 82 -12.38 16.65 -0.33
N PHE A 83 -13.55 16.29 -0.84
CA PHE A 83 -14.58 17.26 -1.22
C PHE A 83 -15.46 17.69 -0.04
N ARG A 84 -15.59 16.87 0.99
CA ARG A 84 -16.42 17.20 2.17
C ARG A 84 -15.68 18.06 3.17
N PHE A 85 -14.46 17.69 3.50
CA PHE A 85 -13.67 18.34 4.53
C PHE A 85 -12.70 19.36 3.91
N THR A 86 -12.22 20.27 4.73
CA THR A 86 -11.11 21.15 4.32
C THR A 86 -9.79 20.38 4.39
N ASN A 87 -8.80 20.78 3.59
CA ASN A 87 -7.45 20.20 3.62
C ASN A 87 -6.86 20.20 5.05
N ARG A 88 -7.07 21.31 5.79
CA ARG A 88 -6.61 21.43 7.18
C ARG A 88 -7.30 20.44 8.10
N GLN A 89 -8.63 20.28 8.00
CA GLN A 89 -9.37 19.31 8.81
C GLN A 89 -8.95 17.89 8.55
N LEU A 90 -8.73 17.50 7.28
CA LEU A 90 -8.28 16.14 6.94
C LEU A 90 -6.92 15.81 7.55
N LEU A 91 -5.95 16.71 7.39
CA LEU A 91 -4.60 16.51 7.91
C LEU A 91 -4.57 16.51 9.45
N LEU A 92 -5.29 17.46 10.09
CA LEU A 92 -5.37 17.50 11.56
C LEU A 92 -6.04 16.25 12.12
N ASN A 93 -7.20 15.85 11.57
CA ASN A 93 -7.90 14.65 12.04
C ASN A 93 -7.04 13.40 11.85
N ALA A 94 -6.37 13.25 10.71
CA ALA A 94 -5.49 12.12 10.47
C ALA A 94 -4.36 12.07 11.49
N ALA A 95 -3.64 13.17 11.70
CA ALA A 95 -2.52 13.22 12.63
C ALA A 95 -2.95 13.01 14.09
N LEU A 96 -4.05 13.63 14.53
CA LEU A 96 -4.55 13.49 15.90
C LEU A 96 -5.04 12.08 16.19
N VAL A 97 -5.76 11.45 15.26
CA VAL A 97 -6.23 10.07 15.45
C VAL A 97 -5.07 9.09 15.50
N ILE A 98 -4.07 9.22 14.61
CA ILE A 98 -2.88 8.38 14.64
C ILE A 98 -2.14 8.54 15.98
N ALA A 99 -1.92 9.78 16.44
CA ALA A 99 -1.29 10.04 17.74
C ALA A 99 -2.08 9.40 18.89
N ALA A 100 -3.40 9.57 18.91
CA ALA A 100 -4.27 8.97 19.92
C ALA A 100 -4.22 7.43 19.88
N CYS A 101 -4.28 6.81 18.69
CA CYS A 101 -4.16 5.36 18.54
C CYS A 101 -2.83 4.83 19.09
N ASN A 102 -1.71 5.52 18.82
CA ASN A 102 -0.41 5.11 19.35
C ASN A 102 -0.31 5.24 20.88
N LEU A 103 -0.84 6.31 21.46
CA LEU A 103 -0.86 6.49 22.93
C LEU A 103 -1.76 5.45 23.60
N LEU A 104 -2.95 5.18 23.02
CA LEU A 104 -3.86 4.15 23.53
C LEU A 104 -3.25 2.74 23.39
N ALA A 105 -2.54 2.45 22.31
CA ALA A 105 -1.83 1.18 22.14
C ALA A 105 -0.75 1.00 23.22
N LEU A 106 0.04 2.04 23.51
CA LEU A 106 0.99 2.02 24.64
C LEU A 106 0.30 1.77 25.99
N TRP A 107 -0.81 2.45 26.22
CA TRP A 107 -1.59 2.26 27.44
C TRP A 107 -2.13 0.83 27.57
N VAL A 108 -2.67 0.25 26.51
CA VAL A 108 -3.15 -1.15 26.46
C VAL A 108 -1.99 -2.12 26.72
N CYS A 109 -0.83 -1.90 26.11
CA CYS A 109 0.34 -2.76 26.32
C CYS A 109 0.88 -2.70 27.75
N ASN A 110 0.89 -1.53 28.36
CA ASN A 110 1.42 -1.30 29.71
C ASN A 110 0.38 -1.58 30.82
N SER A 111 -0.91 -1.67 30.48
CA SER A 111 -1.95 -1.93 31.47
C SER A 111 -1.82 -3.33 32.07
N GLN A 112 -2.04 -3.42 33.41
CA GLN A 112 -2.05 -4.69 34.15
C GLN A 112 -3.20 -5.63 33.79
N LEU A 113 -4.08 -5.26 32.84
CA LEU A 113 -5.05 -6.18 32.22
C LEU A 113 -4.39 -7.47 31.70
N SER A 114 -3.06 -7.46 31.60
CA SER A 114 -2.25 -8.60 31.14
C SER A 114 -2.14 -9.75 32.14
N ALA A 115 -2.43 -9.54 33.41
CA ALA A 115 -2.30 -10.61 34.39
C ALA A 115 -3.39 -11.69 34.28
N LEU A 116 -4.52 -11.37 33.63
CA LEU A 116 -5.68 -12.29 33.54
C LEU A 116 -5.86 -12.93 32.16
N ASN A 117 -5.60 -12.23 31.04
CA ASN A 117 -5.69 -12.81 29.69
C ASN A 117 -4.95 -11.94 28.66
N SER A 118 -3.82 -12.40 28.14
CA SER A 118 -3.12 -11.76 27.03
C SER A 118 -3.98 -11.60 25.77
N GLN A 119 -4.92 -12.51 25.55
CA GLN A 119 -5.89 -12.48 24.43
C GLN A 119 -6.83 -11.28 24.45
N LEU A 120 -7.18 -10.75 25.63
CA LEU A 120 -8.02 -9.54 25.74
C LEU A 120 -7.35 -8.28 25.18
N LYS A 121 -6.02 -8.26 25.10
CA LYS A 121 -5.27 -7.12 24.51
C LYS A 121 -5.26 -7.12 22.98
N ILE A 122 -5.42 -8.27 22.34
CA ILE A 122 -5.31 -8.40 20.89
C ILE A 122 -6.40 -7.59 20.19
N ILE A 123 -7.66 -7.71 20.63
CA ILE A 123 -8.80 -7.05 19.98
C ILE A 123 -8.64 -5.52 19.95
N PRO A 124 -8.42 -4.83 21.08
CA PRO A 124 -8.23 -3.38 21.05
C PRO A 124 -6.99 -2.96 20.26
N LEU A 125 -5.89 -3.72 20.30
CA LEU A 125 -4.70 -3.43 19.50
C LEU A 125 -4.97 -3.57 18.01
N CYS A 126 -5.72 -4.57 17.57
CA CYS A 126 -6.15 -4.72 16.18
C CYS A 126 -6.99 -3.54 15.71
N VAL A 127 -7.97 -3.11 16.53
CA VAL A 127 -8.82 -1.96 16.19
C VAL A 127 -8.01 -0.67 16.11
N LEU A 128 -7.13 -0.42 17.07
CA LEU A 128 -6.26 0.76 17.09
C LEU A 128 -5.28 0.76 15.90
N SER A 129 -4.72 -0.40 15.59
CA SER A 129 -3.81 -0.58 14.46
C SER A 129 -4.53 -0.35 13.13
N PHE A 130 -5.74 -0.89 12.97
CA PHE A 130 -6.59 -0.65 11.80
C PHE A 130 -6.93 0.84 11.63
N LEU A 131 -7.36 1.51 12.69
CA LEU A 131 -7.68 2.94 12.64
C LEU A 131 -6.45 3.79 12.32
N ALA A 132 -5.30 3.48 12.90
CA ALA A 132 -4.05 4.15 12.57
C ALA A 132 -3.70 4.02 11.08
N GLY A 133 -3.84 2.82 10.51
CA GLY A 133 -3.67 2.57 9.08
C GLY A 133 -4.67 3.35 8.22
N TYR A 134 -5.94 3.34 8.59
CA TYR A 134 -7.00 4.05 7.89
C TYR A 134 -6.71 5.55 7.77
N PHE A 135 -6.39 6.19 8.88
CA PHE A 135 -6.08 7.62 8.89
C PHE A 135 -4.70 7.95 8.31
N LYS A 136 -3.75 7.01 8.34
CA LYS A 136 -2.47 7.13 7.61
C LYS A 136 -2.71 7.37 6.13
N LEU A 137 -3.56 6.56 5.48
CA LEU A 137 -3.84 6.75 4.07
C LEU A 137 -4.59 8.06 3.81
N CYS A 138 -5.54 8.45 4.66
CA CYS A 138 -6.24 9.73 4.51
C CYS A 138 -5.26 10.93 4.51
N GLY A 139 -4.31 10.96 5.44
CA GLY A 139 -3.27 11.99 5.50
C GLY A 139 -2.31 11.93 4.31
N THR A 140 -1.84 10.75 3.96
CA THR A 140 -0.98 10.50 2.80
C THR A 140 -1.63 10.95 1.51
N PHE A 141 -2.89 10.61 1.28
CA PHE A 141 -3.62 10.98 0.07
C PHE A 141 -3.81 12.49 -0.06
N GLU A 142 -4.11 13.18 1.05
CA GLU A 142 -4.22 14.64 1.02
C GLU A 142 -2.88 15.29 0.66
N CYS A 143 -1.77 14.82 1.21
CA CYS A 143 -0.44 15.29 0.82
C CYS A 143 -0.11 14.93 -0.63
N ALA A 144 -0.27 13.66 -1.02
CA ALA A 144 0.06 13.15 -2.35
C ALA A 144 -0.71 13.87 -3.46
N SER A 145 -2.01 14.14 -3.26
CA SER A 145 -2.83 14.84 -4.24
C SER A 145 -2.41 16.30 -4.45
N ASN A 146 -1.82 16.95 -3.44
CA ASN A 146 -1.27 18.30 -3.57
C ASN A 146 0.12 18.26 -4.23
N ILE A 147 0.93 17.26 -3.90
CA ILE A 147 2.24 17.03 -4.55
C ILE A 147 2.06 16.71 -6.03
N GLN A 148 1.03 15.92 -6.39
CA GLN A 148 0.72 15.58 -7.78
C GLN A 148 0.57 16.80 -8.67
N LEU A 149 -0.14 17.83 -8.19
CA LEU A 149 -0.35 19.05 -8.95
C LEU A 149 0.96 19.82 -9.20
N TRP A 150 1.96 19.64 -8.34
CA TRP A 150 3.28 20.27 -8.50
C TRP A 150 4.22 19.43 -9.38
N MET A 151 4.32 18.12 -9.14
CA MET A 151 5.23 17.24 -9.88
C MET A 151 4.73 16.93 -11.30
N ALA A 152 3.42 16.82 -11.48
CA ALA A 152 2.77 16.48 -12.74
C ALA A 152 1.57 17.40 -13.01
N PRO A 153 1.79 18.67 -13.37
CA PRO A 153 0.71 19.66 -13.62
C PRO A 153 -0.26 19.20 -14.72
N GLY A 154 0.25 18.43 -15.70
CA GLY A 154 -0.54 17.83 -16.78
C GLY A 154 -1.36 16.61 -16.36
N ARG A 155 -1.35 16.22 -15.09
CA ARG A 155 -1.93 14.97 -14.56
C ARG A 155 -1.40 13.72 -15.27
N ASP A 156 -0.12 13.72 -15.58
CA ASP A 156 0.56 12.54 -16.14
C ASP A 156 0.98 11.60 -15.00
N PHE A 157 0.23 10.53 -14.82
CA PHE A 157 0.48 9.53 -13.80
C PHE A 157 1.78 8.74 -14.04
N LYS A 158 2.29 8.73 -15.27
CA LYS A 158 3.57 8.08 -15.63
C LYS A 158 4.77 8.77 -14.95
N ILE A 159 4.64 10.06 -14.66
CA ILE A 159 5.64 10.83 -13.92
C ILE A 159 5.35 10.77 -12.41
N PHE A 160 4.09 10.85 -12.06
CA PHE A 160 3.67 10.96 -10.66
C PHE A 160 3.92 9.68 -9.85
N PHE A 161 3.49 8.50 -10.34
CA PHE A 161 3.60 7.26 -9.58
C PHE A 161 5.04 6.85 -9.26
N PRO A 162 6.02 6.89 -10.19
CA PRO A 162 7.39 6.58 -9.83
C PRO A 162 7.94 7.46 -8.72
N LEU A 163 7.65 8.77 -8.74
CA LEU A 163 8.09 9.70 -7.72
C LEU A 163 7.35 9.51 -6.39
N LEU A 164 6.05 9.21 -6.45
CA LEU A 164 5.26 8.91 -5.25
C LEU A 164 5.76 7.63 -4.56
N TYR A 165 6.10 6.60 -5.34
CA TYR A 165 6.53 5.32 -4.78
C TYR A 165 7.92 5.33 -4.17
N ILE A 166 8.79 6.26 -4.55
CA ILE A 166 10.00 6.54 -3.77
C ILE A 166 9.63 6.88 -2.32
N MET A 167 8.56 7.67 -2.12
CA MET A 167 8.14 8.13 -0.80
C MET A 167 7.21 7.15 -0.09
N VAL A 168 6.50 6.27 -0.78
CA VAL A 168 5.54 5.33 -0.18
C VAL A 168 6.17 3.95 -0.01
N VAL A 169 6.69 3.37 -1.07
CA VAL A 169 7.32 2.03 -1.02
C VAL A 169 8.72 2.12 -0.41
N GLY A 170 9.49 3.16 -0.75
CA GLY A 170 10.79 3.40 -0.15
C GLY A 170 10.70 3.64 1.36
N ASP A 171 9.69 4.34 1.81
CA ASP A 171 9.49 4.62 3.24
C ASP A 171 9.19 3.36 4.07
N ILE A 172 8.66 2.29 3.48
CA ILE A 172 8.49 1.00 4.17
C ILE A 172 9.85 0.46 4.64
N PHE A 173 10.85 0.53 3.79
CA PHE A 173 12.22 0.11 4.14
C PHE A 173 12.87 1.06 5.16
N LEU A 174 12.73 2.37 4.97
CA LEU A 174 13.25 3.35 5.93
C LEU A 174 12.64 3.19 7.31
N GLN A 175 11.34 2.95 7.38
CA GLN A 175 10.62 2.73 8.62
C GLN A 175 11.08 1.44 9.32
N SER A 176 11.25 0.34 8.57
CA SER A 176 11.76 -0.91 9.10
C SER A 176 13.19 -0.74 9.66
N TRP A 177 14.05 -0.05 8.91
CA TRP A 177 15.40 0.28 9.33
C TRP A 177 15.42 1.14 10.59
N LEU A 178 14.60 2.20 10.64
CA LEU A 178 14.50 3.10 11.80
C LEU A 178 13.95 2.37 13.03
N ALA A 179 12.91 1.54 12.84
CA ALA A 179 12.38 0.69 13.90
C ALA A 179 13.45 -0.24 14.46
N GLY A 180 14.27 -0.84 13.59
CA GLY A 180 15.39 -1.69 13.99
C GLY A 180 16.42 -0.97 14.87
N ILE A 181 16.83 0.23 14.47
CA ILE A 181 17.78 1.04 15.24
C ILE A 181 17.20 1.46 16.60
N ILE A 182 16.01 2.05 16.61
CA ILE A 182 15.39 2.55 17.83
C ILE A 182 15.14 1.42 18.81
N THR A 183 14.71 0.26 18.32
CA THR A 183 14.41 -0.88 19.16
C THR A 183 15.67 -1.52 19.71
N TYR A 184 16.78 -1.46 19.00
CA TYR A 184 18.08 -1.98 19.46
C TYR A 184 18.69 -1.11 20.57
N TYR A 185 18.72 0.24 20.39
CA TYR A 185 19.36 1.14 21.35
C TYR A 185 18.47 1.54 22.52
N TYR A 186 17.17 1.52 22.36
CA TYR A 186 16.20 1.97 23.36
C TYR A 186 15.18 0.87 23.68
N SER A 187 13.98 1.01 23.13
CA SER A 187 12.89 0.05 23.26
C SER A 187 11.88 0.24 22.14
N TRP A 188 11.05 -0.77 21.88
CA TRP A 188 9.99 -0.66 20.89
C TRP A 188 8.94 0.42 21.25
N GLN A 189 8.74 0.69 22.54
CA GLN A 189 7.84 1.74 23.05
C GLN A 189 8.29 3.14 22.60
N MET A 190 9.61 3.36 22.49
CA MET A 190 10.18 4.63 22.02
C MET A 190 9.75 4.94 20.58
N MET A 191 9.50 3.91 19.77
CA MET A 191 8.98 4.08 18.42
C MET A 191 7.56 4.69 18.43
N ASN A 192 6.68 4.27 19.35
CA ASN A 192 5.37 4.86 19.52
C ASN A 192 5.43 6.33 19.96
N TRP A 193 6.38 6.67 20.85
CA TRP A 193 6.62 8.06 21.25
C TRP A 193 7.13 8.91 20.09
N LEU A 194 8.05 8.37 19.28
CA LEU A 194 8.53 9.03 18.07
C LEU A 194 7.39 9.33 17.12
N ILE A 195 6.54 8.35 16.81
CA ILE A 195 5.39 8.54 15.92
C ILE A 195 4.43 9.58 16.50
N THR A 196 4.14 9.51 17.79
CA THR A 196 3.29 10.51 18.42
C THR A 196 3.88 11.91 18.29
N GLY A 197 5.20 12.05 18.51
CA GLY A 197 5.93 13.31 18.32
C GLY A 197 5.88 13.81 16.89
N LEU A 198 6.09 12.92 15.89
CA LEU A 198 5.96 13.27 14.47
C LEU A 198 4.55 13.73 14.12
N MET A 199 3.52 13.08 14.63
CA MET A 199 2.14 13.47 14.38
C MET A 199 1.79 14.80 15.04
N LEU A 200 2.27 15.07 16.25
CA LEU A 200 2.12 16.39 16.88
C LEU A 200 2.86 17.48 16.10
N LEU A 201 4.03 17.15 15.54
CA LEU A 201 4.76 18.09 14.66
C LEU A 201 3.95 18.36 13.37
N VAL A 202 3.32 17.34 12.76
CA VAL A 202 2.39 17.55 11.63
C VAL A 202 1.23 18.46 12.04
N VAL A 203 0.63 18.26 13.21
CA VAL A 203 -0.42 19.13 13.74
C VAL A 203 0.07 20.57 13.84
N LEU A 204 1.26 20.78 14.38
CA LEU A 204 1.87 22.11 14.50
C LEU A 204 2.09 22.76 13.11
N ILE A 205 2.68 22.02 12.17
CA ILE A 205 2.91 22.48 10.78
C ILE A 205 1.58 22.87 10.12
N VAL A 206 0.58 22.00 10.22
CA VAL A 206 -0.74 22.23 9.61
C VAL A 206 -1.43 23.44 10.26
N TYR A 207 -1.38 23.54 11.59
CA TYR A 207 -2.02 24.64 12.33
C TYR A 207 -1.39 25.99 12.00
N THR A 208 -0.07 26.06 11.90
CA THR A 208 0.68 27.31 11.69
C THR A 208 0.73 27.72 10.22
N LEU A 209 0.95 26.79 9.28
CA LEU A 209 1.28 27.09 7.88
C LEU A 209 0.08 27.05 6.93
N THR A 210 -0.96 26.24 7.23
CA THR A 210 -2.06 26.04 6.28
C THR A 210 -3.27 26.91 6.59
N LYS A 211 -3.98 27.31 5.53
CA LYS A 211 -5.31 27.97 5.61
C LYS A 211 -6.41 26.89 5.48
N ASN A 212 -7.59 27.20 6.03
CA ASN A 212 -8.79 26.41 5.77
C ASN A 212 -9.24 26.63 4.32
N PHE A 213 -8.97 25.65 3.48
CA PHE A 213 -9.37 25.68 2.08
C PHE A 213 -10.20 24.47 1.74
N ARG A 214 -11.30 24.65 1.01
CA ARG A 214 -12.12 23.59 0.47
C ARG A 214 -12.07 23.62 -1.05
N MET A 215 -11.79 22.48 -1.66
CA MET A 215 -11.54 22.42 -3.11
C MET A 215 -12.83 22.55 -3.93
N MET A 216 -13.96 22.02 -3.43
CA MET A 216 -15.24 21.97 -4.13
C MET A 216 -16.41 22.13 -3.16
N LYS A 217 -17.64 22.19 -3.71
CA LYS A 217 -18.86 22.14 -2.90
C LYS A 217 -18.91 20.85 -2.08
N PRO A 218 -19.38 20.89 -0.81
CA PRO A 218 -19.39 19.72 0.07
C PRO A 218 -20.32 18.62 -0.47
N MET A 219 -19.75 17.42 -0.66
CA MET A 219 -20.53 16.24 -1.02
C MET A 219 -21.13 15.58 0.23
N PRO A 220 -22.38 15.04 0.18
CA PRO A 220 -22.98 14.34 1.29
C PRO A 220 -22.25 13.02 1.55
N LEU A 221 -22.00 12.71 2.84
CA LEU A 221 -21.41 11.45 3.27
C LEU A 221 -22.44 10.32 3.44
N LEU A 222 -23.73 10.66 3.50
CA LEU A 222 -24.83 9.69 3.70
C LEU A 222 -24.95 8.66 2.56
N SER A 223 -24.45 8.98 1.36
CA SER A 223 -24.45 8.05 0.22
C SER A 223 -23.26 7.07 0.22
N MET A 224 -22.46 7.04 1.30
CA MET A 224 -21.33 6.12 1.43
C MET A 224 -21.78 4.83 2.12
N ASP A 225 -21.32 3.71 1.61
CA ASP A 225 -21.61 2.40 2.18
C ASP A 225 -20.62 2.06 3.32
N TRP A 226 -20.86 2.69 4.49
CA TRP A 226 -20.05 2.46 5.69
C TRP A 226 -20.11 1.01 6.19
N LEU A 227 -21.31 0.44 6.16
CA LEU A 227 -21.48 -0.95 6.58
C LEU A 227 -20.83 -1.92 5.62
N GLY A 228 -20.84 -1.61 4.28
CA GLY A 228 -20.09 -2.38 3.31
C GLY A 228 -18.59 -2.31 3.58
N CYS A 229 -18.06 -1.13 3.88
CA CYS A 229 -16.65 -0.98 4.27
C CYS A 229 -16.32 -1.83 5.51
N ALA A 230 -17.17 -1.79 6.55
CA ALA A 230 -16.98 -2.58 7.76
C ALA A 230 -17.02 -4.10 7.48
N LEU A 231 -17.97 -4.56 6.67
CA LEU A 231 -18.09 -5.98 6.30
C LEU A 231 -16.87 -6.46 5.48
N TRP A 232 -16.41 -5.68 4.52
CA TRP A 232 -15.20 -6.01 3.77
C TRP A 232 -13.96 -6.02 4.66
N SER A 233 -13.82 -5.03 5.55
CA SER A 233 -12.70 -4.99 6.51
C SER A 233 -12.69 -6.21 7.42
N MET A 234 -13.86 -6.59 7.94
CA MET A 234 -14.05 -7.75 8.80
C MET A 234 -13.72 -9.04 8.04
N LEU A 235 -14.25 -9.19 6.82
CA LEU A 235 -13.96 -10.34 5.96
C LEU A 235 -12.46 -10.53 5.72
N PHE A 236 -11.75 -9.46 5.40
CA PHE A 236 -10.30 -9.55 5.20
C PHE A 236 -9.54 -9.91 6.49
N MET A 237 -9.94 -9.33 7.62
CA MET A 237 -9.36 -9.71 8.91
C MET A 237 -9.61 -11.17 9.26
N GLU A 238 -10.81 -11.68 9.01
CA GLU A 238 -11.16 -13.08 9.25
C GLU A 238 -10.37 -14.04 8.36
N VAL A 239 -10.24 -13.71 7.07
CA VAL A 239 -9.42 -14.52 6.14
C VAL A 239 -7.97 -14.56 6.62
N VAL A 240 -7.40 -13.42 6.98
CA VAL A 240 -6.03 -13.37 7.53
C VAL A 240 -5.93 -14.16 8.82
N TRP A 241 -6.91 -14.06 9.72
CA TRP A 241 -6.93 -14.83 10.97
C TRP A 241 -6.92 -16.33 10.70
N LEU A 242 -7.72 -16.83 9.77
CA LEU A 242 -7.78 -18.24 9.40
C LEU A 242 -6.42 -18.79 8.97
N PHE A 243 -5.67 -18.02 8.18
CA PHE A 243 -4.35 -18.44 7.70
C PHE A 243 -3.27 -18.27 8.76
N ASN A 244 -3.29 -17.16 9.50
CA ASN A 244 -2.29 -16.86 10.51
C ASN A 244 -2.32 -17.86 11.68
N TYR A 245 -3.51 -18.20 12.15
CA TYR A 245 -3.71 -19.14 13.26
C TYR A 245 -4.02 -20.59 12.82
N GLY A 246 -4.00 -20.87 11.52
CA GLY A 246 -4.31 -22.19 11.00
C GLY A 246 -3.45 -23.31 11.60
N GLU A 247 -2.15 -23.06 11.75
CA GLU A 247 -1.20 -23.99 12.33
C GLU A 247 -1.39 -24.15 13.85
N TYR A 248 -1.63 -23.05 14.54
CA TYR A 248 -1.89 -23.04 15.98
C TYR A 248 -3.13 -23.86 16.35
N TYR A 249 -4.19 -23.80 15.54
CA TYR A 249 -5.44 -24.54 15.76
C TYR A 249 -5.51 -25.87 15.00
N ASN A 250 -4.43 -26.38 14.45
CA ASN A 250 -4.38 -27.62 13.66
C ASN A 250 -5.35 -27.67 12.48
N TRP A 251 -5.57 -26.55 11.83
CA TRP A 251 -6.42 -26.43 10.64
C TRP A 251 -7.80 -27.11 10.81
N TRP A 252 -8.16 -28.01 9.89
CA TRP A 252 -9.46 -28.68 9.84
C TRP A 252 -9.81 -29.49 11.10
N ASP A 253 -8.83 -29.95 11.85
CA ASP A 253 -9.05 -30.76 13.07
C ASP A 253 -9.45 -29.85 14.25
N GLY A 254 -9.04 -28.59 14.24
CA GLY A 254 -9.32 -27.63 15.29
C GLY A 254 -10.77 -27.14 15.29
N ARG A 255 -11.47 -27.27 16.43
CA ARG A 255 -12.83 -26.77 16.58
C ARG A 255 -12.92 -25.25 16.34
N MET A 256 -11.99 -24.47 16.90
CA MET A 256 -11.98 -23.01 16.78
C MET A 256 -11.76 -22.56 15.34
N TRP A 257 -10.89 -23.23 14.61
CA TRP A 257 -10.65 -22.93 13.20
C TRP A 257 -11.89 -23.18 12.33
N ARG A 258 -12.62 -24.29 12.56
CA ARG A 258 -13.87 -24.59 11.85
C ARG A 258 -14.96 -23.55 12.13
N VAL A 259 -15.07 -23.10 13.39
CA VAL A 259 -15.99 -22.00 13.76
C VAL A 259 -15.60 -20.70 13.07
N GLY A 260 -14.31 -20.36 13.06
CA GLY A 260 -13.79 -19.19 12.33
C GLY A 260 -14.11 -19.27 10.83
N LEU A 261 -13.90 -20.42 10.20
CA LEU A 261 -14.24 -20.64 8.79
C LEU A 261 -15.74 -20.44 8.52
N LEU A 262 -16.61 -21.02 9.38
CA LEU A 262 -18.06 -20.82 9.26
C LEU A 262 -18.43 -19.34 9.34
N PHE A 263 -17.82 -18.62 10.28
CA PHE A 263 -18.04 -17.19 10.46
C PHE A 263 -17.60 -16.39 9.21
N THR A 264 -16.44 -16.69 8.68
CA THR A 264 -15.92 -16.06 7.42
C THR A 264 -16.86 -16.33 6.24
N LEU A 265 -17.41 -17.54 6.11
CA LEU A 265 -18.36 -17.85 5.03
C LEU A 265 -19.67 -17.07 5.19
N VAL A 266 -20.16 -16.90 6.43
CA VAL A 266 -21.34 -16.07 6.71
C VAL A 266 -21.08 -14.60 6.40
N THR A 267 -19.95 -14.05 6.86
CA THR A 267 -19.53 -12.66 6.55
C THR A 267 -19.37 -12.45 5.05
N PHE A 268 -18.75 -13.39 4.34
CA PHE A 268 -18.63 -13.35 2.88
C PHE A 268 -19.99 -13.30 2.19
N TYR A 269 -20.91 -14.18 2.59
CA TYR A 269 -22.27 -14.20 2.06
C TYR A 269 -22.99 -12.86 2.30
N LEU A 270 -22.95 -12.32 3.52
CA LEU A 270 -23.56 -11.03 3.86
C LEU A 270 -22.95 -9.88 3.05
N THR A 271 -21.63 -9.88 2.88
CA THR A 271 -20.90 -8.88 2.10
C THR A 271 -21.34 -8.88 0.64
N ILE A 272 -21.43 -10.06 0.01
CA ILE A 272 -21.85 -10.20 -1.39
C ILE A 272 -23.33 -9.84 -1.54
N GLN A 273 -24.20 -10.28 -0.63
CA GLN A 273 -25.62 -9.91 -0.66
C GLN A 273 -25.79 -8.39 -0.57
N ARG A 274 -25.09 -7.76 0.35
CA ARG A 274 -25.11 -6.30 0.48
C ARG A 274 -24.61 -5.59 -0.79
N ALA A 275 -23.50 -6.03 -1.36
CA ALA A 275 -22.94 -5.45 -2.57
C ALA A 275 -23.89 -5.57 -3.79
N ARG A 276 -24.74 -6.59 -3.82
CA ARG A 276 -25.75 -6.78 -4.88
C ARG A 276 -27.00 -5.89 -4.73
N HIS A 277 -27.39 -5.56 -3.48
CA HIS A 277 -28.64 -4.86 -3.22
C HIS A 277 -28.50 -3.34 -3.10
N ILE A 278 -27.29 -2.84 -2.84
CA ILE A 278 -27.06 -1.40 -2.65
C ILE A 278 -26.67 -0.75 -3.99
N ARG A 279 -27.25 0.42 -4.25
CA ARG A 279 -27.01 1.20 -5.46
C ARG A 279 -25.56 1.66 -5.63
N HIS A 280 -24.87 1.94 -4.53
CA HIS A 280 -23.48 2.38 -4.50
C HIS A 280 -22.72 1.56 -3.45
N PRO A 281 -22.39 0.29 -3.79
CA PRO A 281 -21.68 -0.57 -2.86
C PRO A 281 -20.25 -0.07 -2.63
N TYR A 282 -19.67 -0.47 -1.50
CA TYR A 282 -18.28 -0.13 -1.17
C TYR A 282 -17.30 -0.63 -2.24
N ILE A 283 -17.38 -1.91 -2.61
CA ILE A 283 -16.72 -2.47 -3.80
C ILE A 283 -17.81 -2.83 -4.80
N ASP A 284 -17.76 -2.21 -5.97
CA ASP A 284 -18.68 -2.51 -7.05
C ASP A 284 -18.27 -3.80 -7.76
N LEU A 285 -19.10 -4.83 -7.64
CA LEU A 285 -18.90 -6.11 -8.32
C LEU A 285 -18.86 -5.98 -9.85
N ALA A 286 -19.39 -4.89 -10.42
CA ALA A 286 -19.27 -4.59 -11.82
C ALA A 286 -17.82 -4.37 -12.27
N ALA A 287 -16.91 -3.99 -11.35
CA ALA A 287 -15.49 -3.88 -11.65
C ALA A 287 -14.89 -5.22 -12.11
N PHE A 288 -15.35 -6.35 -11.57
CA PHE A 288 -14.90 -7.69 -12.00
C PHE A 288 -15.37 -8.12 -13.38
N ARG A 289 -16.29 -7.37 -14.01
CA ARG A 289 -16.68 -7.60 -15.42
C ARG A 289 -15.62 -7.14 -16.42
N TYR A 290 -14.67 -6.31 -15.99
CA TYR A 290 -13.53 -5.97 -16.84
C TYR A 290 -12.61 -7.19 -16.98
N LYS A 291 -12.59 -7.78 -18.19
CA LYS A 291 -11.80 -8.99 -18.50
C LYS A 291 -10.30 -8.86 -18.20
N THR A 292 -9.82 -7.64 -18.14
CA THR A 292 -8.41 -7.32 -17.87
C THR A 292 -8.07 -7.20 -16.39
N LEU A 293 -9.07 -7.06 -15.50
CA LEU A 293 -8.82 -6.91 -14.07
C LEU A 293 -8.28 -8.20 -13.45
N LEU A 294 -8.90 -9.32 -13.74
CA LEU A 294 -8.50 -10.61 -13.15
C LEU A 294 -7.06 -11.02 -13.51
N PRO A 295 -6.60 -10.96 -14.79
CA PRO A 295 -5.20 -11.16 -15.10
C PRO A 295 -4.26 -10.19 -14.40
N LEU A 296 -4.68 -8.93 -14.23
CA LEU A 296 -3.88 -7.92 -13.56
C LEU A 296 -3.71 -8.24 -12.06
N LEU A 297 -4.80 -8.64 -11.39
CA LEU A 297 -4.75 -9.12 -10.02
C LEU A 297 -3.82 -10.33 -9.87
N ALA A 298 -3.91 -11.29 -10.81
CA ALA A 298 -2.99 -12.43 -10.82
C ALA A 298 -1.51 -12.00 -10.96
N LEU A 299 -1.23 -10.96 -11.75
CA LEU A 299 0.11 -10.42 -11.88
C LEU A 299 0.60 -9.76 -10.57
N TYR A 300 -0.28 -9.00 -9.86
CA TYR A 300 0.04 -8.48 -8.53
C TYR A 300 0.30 -9.60 -7.54
N PHE A 301 -0.58 -10.59 -7.48
CA PHE A 301 -0.43 -11.74 -6.58
C PHE A 301 0.90 -12.49 -6.81
N ILE A 302 1.26 -12.76 -8.06
CA ILE A 302 2.51 -13.44 -8.39
C ILE A 302 3.73 -12.59 -8.01
N ALA A 303 3.67 -11.26 -8.23
CA ALA A 303 4.76 -10.36 -7.85
C ALA A 303 4.99 -10.36 -6.33
N GLU A 304 3.92 -10.24 -5.57
CA GLU A 304 3.99 -10.26 -4.11
C GLU A 304 4.46 -11.61 -3.57
N TRP A 305 4.04 -12.70 -4.19
CA TRP A 305 4.54 -14.02 -3.83
C TRP A 305 6.04 -14.14 -4.11
N LEU A 306 6.51 -13.68 -5.27
CA LEU A 306 7.92 -13.71 -5.63
C LEU A 306 8.78 -12.79 -4.76
N ASP A 307 8.23 -11.72 -4.19
CA ASP A 307 8.95 -10.83 -3.27
C ASP A 307 8.94 -11.34 -1.82
N SER A 308 7.79 -11.76 -1.31
CA SER A 308 7.61 -12.08 0.11
C SER A 308 8.24 -13.42 0.51
N THR A 309 8.08 -14.47 -0.30
CA THR A 309 8.61 -15.81 0.02
C THR A 309 10.12 -15.81 0.25
N PRO A 310 10.96 -15.27 -0.66
CA PRO A 310 12.39 -15.24 -0.44
C PRO A 310 12.82 -14.34 0.72
N LYS A 311 12.06 -13.30 1.03
CA LYS A 311 12.33 -12.43 2.20
C LYS A 311 12.19 -13.21 3.50
N VAL A 312 11.14 -14.00 3.63
CA VAL A 312 10.93 -14.86 4.81
C VAL A 312 12.08 -15.86 4.96
N LEU A 313 12.43 -16.53 3.85
CA LEU A 313 13.51 -17.50 3.85
C LEU A 313 14.88 -16.85 4.11
N GLN A 314 15.15 -15.68 3.57
CA GLN A 314 16.36 -14.90 3.89
C GLN A 314 16.43 -14.60 5.40
N ASN A 315 15.33 -14.17 6.00
CA ASN A 315 15.28 -13.89 7.45
C ASN A 315 15.47 -15.16 8.27
N THR A 316 14.94 -16.31 7.83
CA THR A 316 15.17 -17.60 8.48
C THR A 316 16.63 -18.04 8.35
N LEU A 317 17.24 -17.87 7.18
CA LEU A 317 18.64 -18.16 6.97
C LEU A 317 19.53 -17.30 7.84
N THR A 318 19.35 -15.99 7.83
CA THR A 318 20.23 -15.05 8.55
C THR A 318 20.05 -15.09 10.06
N GLY A 319 18.81 -15.16 10.54
CA GLY A 319 18.51 -15.20 11.97
C GLY A 319 18.51 -16.60 12.58
N GLY A 320 17.97 -17.59 11.85
CA GLY A 320 17.80 -18.96 12.37
C GLY A 320 19.00 -19.88 12.14
N VAL A 321 19.66 -19.79 10.99
CA VAL A 321 20.76 -20.68 10.62
C VAL A 321 22.13 -20.05 10.89
N LEU A 322 22.31 -18.80 10.41
CA LEU A 322 23.60 -18.11 10.54
C LEU A 322 23.72 -17.33 11.87
N HIS A 323 22.63 -17.21 12.61
CA HIS A 323 22.57 -16.49 13.91
C HIS A 323 23.12 -15.07 13.85
N TRP A 324 22.95 -14.38 12.74
CA TRP A 324 23.37 -12.99 12.61
C TRP A 324 22.57 -12.08 13.54
N GLY A 325 23.27 -11.14 14.18
CA GLY A 325 22.62 -10.18 15.06
C GLY A 325 21.62 -9.29 14.29
N TRP A 326 20.56 -8.90 14.98
CA TRP A 326 19.50 -8.04 14.43
C TRP A 326 20.03 -6.78 13.74
N MET A 327 21.00 -6.10 14.38
CA MET A 327 21.57 -4.86 13.85
C MET A 327 22.34 -5.09 12.54
N THR A 328 22.99 -6.24 12.40
CA THR A 328 23.71 -6.64 11.20
C THR A 328 22.77 -6.83 10.01
N THR A 329 21.62 -7.47 10.24
CA THR A 329 20.61 -7.70 9.21
C THR A 329 19.81 -6.45 8.86
N ASN A 330 19.74 -5.47 9.76
CA ASN A 330 19.01 -4.22 9.53
C ASN A 330 19.58 -3.38 8.36
N VAL A 331 20.84 -3.59 7.99
CA VAL A 331 21.47 -2.95 6.82
C VAL A 331 20.76 -3.34 5.52
N PHE A 332 20.15 -4.53 5.44
CA PHE A 332 19.39 -4.96 4.27
C PHE A 332 18.18 -4.05 3.96
N GLU A 333 17.57 -3.48 4.97
CA GLU A 333 16.47 -2.54 4.79
C GLU A 333 16.96 -1.25 4.10
N LEU A 334 18.14 -0.75 4.48
CA LEU A 334 18.73 0.42 3.82
C LEU A 334 19.10 0.14 2.37
N ILE A 335 19.65 -1.05 2.07
CA ILE A 335 19.95 -1.48 0.71
C ILE A 335 18.66 -1.65 -0.10
N GLY A 336 17.61 -2.18 0.51
CA GLY A 336 16.28 -2.27 -0.10
C GLY A 336 15.71 -0.90 -0.46
N TRP A 337 15.89 0.09 0.42
CA TRP A 337 15.53 1.47 0.13
C TRP A 337 16.27 2.02 -1.10
N LEU A 338 17.59 1.86 -1.16
CA LEU A 338 18.40 2.27 -2.31
C LEU A 338 17.95 1.59 -3.62
N GLY A 339 17.66 0.28 -3.55
CA GLY A 339 17.14 -0.49 -4.69
C GLY A 339 15.78 0.05 -5.16
N THR A 340 14.88 0.37 -4.23
CA THR A 340 13.56 0.94 -4.55
C THR A 340 13.69 2.32 -5.21
N VAL A 341 14.53 3.21 -4.67
CA VAL A 341 14.79 4.53 -5.25
C VAL A 341 15.33 4.39 -6.67
N ALA A 342 16.34 3.53 -6.88
CA ALA A 342 16.92 3.28 -8.19
C ALA A 342 15.89 2.72 -9.17
N GLY A 343 15.04 1.77 -8.76
CA GLY A 343 13.99 1.17 -9.59
C GLY A 343 12.92 2.18 -10.01
N CYS A 344 12.48 3.03 -9.09
CA CYS A 344 11.51 4.09 -9.39
C CYS A 344 12.11 5.15 -10.33
N LEU A 345 13.35 5.56 -10.12
CA LEU A 345 14.05 6.50 -11.00
C LEU A 345 14.28 5.90 -12.40
N PHE A 346 14.63 4.61 -12.47
CA PHE A 346 14.75 3.88 -13.73
C PHE A 346 13.39 3.86 -14.46
N THR A 347 12.30 3.57 -13.77
CA THR A 347 10.94 3.59 -14.35
C THR A 347 10.59 4.96 -14.88
N LEU A 348 10.91 6.03 -14.14
CA LEU A 348 10.67 7.41 -14.55
C LEU A 348 11.48 7.76 -15.82
N TRP A 349 12.75 7.40 -15.84
CA TRP A 349 13.62 7.62 -17.00
C TRP A 349 13.10 6.87 -18.25
N TRP A 350 12.73 5.60 -18.07
CA TRP A 350 12.20 4.76 -19.13
C TRP A 350 10.89 5.29 -19.72
N MET A 351 9.98 5.73 -18.88
CA MET A 351 8.68 6.25 -19.32
C MET A 351 8.76 7.62 -19.98
N LYS A 352 9.74 8.46 -19.59
CA LYS A 352 9.96 9.78 -20.22
C LYS A 352 10.69 9.67 -21.57
N GLY A 353 11.72 8.81 -21.67
CA GLY A 353 12.66 8.83 -22.78
C GLY A 353 12.28 7.97 -23.96
N LEU A 354 11.74 6.82 -23.69
CA LEU A 354 11.56 5.79 -24.69
C LEU A 354 10.06 5.46 -24.77
N ARG A 355 9.30 5.86 -25.67
CA ARG A 355 7.87 5.51 -25.88
C ARG A 355 7.56 4.01 -25.68
N MET A 356 8.04 3.41 -24.59
CA MET A 356 8.11 1.99 -24.38
C MET A 356 6.85 1.42 -23.75
N LYS A 357 6.64 0.15 -24.00
CA LYS A 357 5.48 -0.60 -23.58
C LYS A 357 5.65 -1.01 -22.11
N TYR A 358 4.60 -0.91 -21.30
CA TYR A 358 4.55 -1.41 -19.92
C TYR A 358 5.02 -2.85 -19.76
N THR A 359 4.75 -3.70 -20.77
CA THR A 359 5.16 -5.10 -20.79
C THR A 359 6.67 -5.27 -20.64
N GLN A 360 7.47 -4.35 -21.19
CA GLN A 360 8.94 -4.43 -21.08
C GLN A 360 9.39 -4.09 -19.66
N LEU A 361 8.76 -3.10 -18.99
CA LEU A 361 9.03 -2.80 -17.59
C LEU A 361 8.62 -3.97 -16.68
N LEU A 362 7.48 -4.62 -16.96
CA LEU A 362 7.05 -5.81 -16.22
C LEU A 362 8.03 -6.97 -16.38
N ILE A 363 8.56 -7.17 -17.59
CA ILE A 363 9.59 -8.19 -17.85
C ILE A 363 10.87 -7.86 -17.08
N ILE A 364 11.36 -6.62 -17.15
CA ILE A 364 12.59 -6.19 -16.46
C ILE A 364 12.43 -6.35 -14.94
N GLY A 365 11.31 -5.88 -14.38
CA GLY A 365 11.01 -6.04 -12.96
C GLY A 365 10.91 -7.50 -12.55
N GLY A 366 10.21 -8.33 -13.35
CA GLY A 366 10.10 -9.77 -13.13
C GLY A 366 11.45 -10.49 -13.21
N ILE A 367 12.33 -10.12 -14.14
CA ILE A 367 13.70 -10.64 -14.19
C ILE A 367 14.45 -10.30 -12.90
N GLY A 368 14.30 -9.07 -12.37
CA GLY A 368 14.92 -8.68 -11.11
C GLY A 368 14.48 -9.55 -9.93
N LEU A 369 13.18 -9.83 -9.81
CA LEU A 369 12.63 -10.70 -8.76
C LEU A 369 13.15 -12.14 -8.86
N VAL A 370 13.19 -12.70 -10.07
CA VAL A 370 13.70 -14.07 -10.28
C VAL A 370 15.22 -14.14 -10.12
N ALA A 371 15.95 -13.13 -10.58
CA ALA A 371 17.41 -13.06 -10.43
C ALA A 371 17.82 -13.08 -8.95
N TYR A 372 17.08 -12.40 -8.09
CA TYR A 372 17.30 -12.48 -6.65
C TYR A 372 17.24 -13.92 -6.12
N GLN A 373 16.23 -14.69 -6.52
CA GLN A 373 16.07 -16.08 -6.07
C GLN A 373 17.20 -16.97 -6.59
N VAL A 374 17.57 -16.80 -7.85
CA VAL A 374 18.70 -17.52 -8.45
C VAL A 374 20.01 -17.20 -7.74
N MET A 375 20.28 -15.92 -7.46
CA MET A 375 21.46 -15.50 -6.71
C MET A 375 21.49 -16.11 -5.31
N LEU A 376 20.36 -16.11 -4.58
CA LEU A 376 20.29 -16.75 -3.28
C LEU A 376 20.59 -18.24 -3.35
N TYR A 377 20.02 -18.94 -4.32
CA TYR A 377 20.26 -20.38 -4.48
C TYR A 377 21.75 -20.70 -4.59
N PHE A 378 22.52 -19.91 -5.36
CA PHE A 378 23.95 -20.13 -5.49
C PHE A 378 24.79 -19.63 -4.31
N TYR A 379 24.28 -18.66 -3.54
CA TYR A 379 25.03 -18.03 -2.43
C TYR A 379 24.83 -18.73 -1.09
N ILE A 380 23.78 -19.55 -0.93
CA ILE A 380 23.49 -20.24 0.34
C ILE A 380 24.66 -21.18 0.67
N SER A 381 25.40 -20.83 1.73
CA SER A 381 26.45 -21.65 2.31
C SER A 381 26.57 -21.35 3.80
N PRO A 382 27.05 -22.32 4.62
CA PRO A 382 27.28 -22.08 6.04
C PRO A 382 28.29 -20.95 6.34
N ALA A 383 29.20 -20.67 5.40
CA ALA A 383 30.22 -19.62 5.50
C ALA A 383 29.87 -18.36 4.70
N LEU A 384 28.56 -18.05 4.60
CA LEU A 384 28.09 -16.89 3.85
C LEU A 384 28.48 -15.58 4.53
N ASN A 385 29.14 -14.69 3.79
CA ASN A 385 29.41 -13.33 4.25
C ASN A 385 28.21 -12.43 3.94
N ILE A 386 27.91 -11.48 4.83
CA ILE A 386 26.78 -10.56 4.70
C ILE A 386 26.85 -9.72 3.43
N GLU A 387 28.04 -9.31 3.01
CA GLU A 387 28.28 -8.47 1.82
C GLU A 387 27.77 -9.13 0.53
N ARG A 388 27.82 -10.47 0.45
CA ARG A 388 27.31 -11.21 -0.71
C ARG A 388 25.80 -11.09 -0.88
N LEU A 389 25.05 -10.77 0.20
CA LEU A 389 23.61 -10.57 0.13
C LEU A 389 23.20 -9.15 -0.27
N TYR A 390 24.13 -8.18 -0.29
CA TYR A 390 23.81 -6.80 -0.64
C TYR A 390 23.28 -6.67 -2.06
N VAL A 391 23.96 -7.31 -3.02
CA VAL A 391 23.55 -7.28 -4.43
C VAL A 391 22.20 -7.97 -4.66
N PRO A 392 21.96 -9.19 -4.18
CA PRO A 392 20.65 -9.81 -4.27
C PRO A 392 19.51 -8.94 -3.70
N VAL A 393 19.67 -8.41 -2.49
CA VAL A 393 18.65 -7.58 -1.85
C VAL A 393 18.38 -6.30 -2.65
N PHE A 394 19.42 -5.65 -3.17
CA PHE A 394 19.27 -4.50 -4.06
C PHE A 394 18.49 -4.86 -5.33
N VAL A 395 18.87 -5.95 -6.01
CA VAL A 395 18.22 -6.41 -7.25
C VAL A 395 16.75 -6.76 -7.02
N ARG A 396 16.41 -7.38 -5.88
CA ARG A 396 15.04 -7.66 -5.49
C ARG A 396 14.22 -6.36 -5.37
N ALA A 397 14.68 -5.42 -4.54
CA ALA A 397 13.96 -4.17 -4.30
C ALA A 397 13.85 -3.32 -5.57
N PHE A 398 14.89 -3.30 -6.40
CA PHE A 398 14.90 -2.66 -7.71
C PHE A 398 13.84 -3.27 -8.64
N GLY A 399 13.83 -4.61 -8.76
CA GLY A 399 12.88 -5.34 -9.60
C GLY A 399 11.44 -5.15 -9.13
N TYR A 400 11.20 -5.26 -7.83
CA TYR A 400 9.87 -5.05 -7.22
C TYR A 400 9.35 -3.63 -7.48
N ALA A 401 10.18 -2.60 -7.27
CA ALA A 401 9.80 -1.21 -7.48
C ALA A 401 9.40 -0.93 -8.94
N ILE A 402 10.16 -1.44 -9.91
CA ILE A 402 9.82 -1.33 -11.33
C ILE A 402 8.51 -2.03 -11.63
N TYR A 403 8.37 -3.28 -11.18
CA TYR A 403 7.22 -4.12 -11.47
C TYR A 403 5.93 -3.52 -10.90
N PHE A 404 5.95 -3.18 -9.61
CA PHE A 404 4.81 -2.60 -8.90
C PHE A 404 4.39 -1.26 -9.49
N THR A 405 5.35 -0.39 -9.81
CA THR A 405 5.08 0.92 -10.44
C THR A 405 4.45 0.75 -11.82
N ALA A 406 5.00 -0.17 -12.62
CA ALA A 406 4.48 -0.44 -13.96
C ALA A 406 3.05 -1.01 -13.93
N LEU A 407 2.75 -1.92 -13.00
CA LEU A 407 1.39 -2.45 -12.80
C LEU A 407 0.39 -1.38 -12.41
N THR A 408 0.77 -0.48 -11.49
CA THR A 408 -0.14 0.59 -11.04
C THR A 408 -0.45 1.59 -12.16
N ILE A 409 0.56 1.96 -12.95
CA ILE A 409 0.34 2.83 -14.12
C ILE A 409 -0.55 2.12 -15.15
N TYR A 410 -0.34 0.83 -15.35
CA TYR A 410 -1.14 0.02 -16.28
C TYR A 410 -2.59 -0.13 -15.79
N LEU A 411 -2.81 -0.32 -14.50
CA LEU A 411 -4.14 -0.33 -13.87
C LEU A 411 -4.89 0.98 -14.13
N GLU A 412 -4.21 2.12 -14.00
CA GLU A 412 -4.79 3.45 -14.23
C GLU A 412 -5.21 3.64 -15.70
N GLU A 413 -4.39 3.16 -16.65
CA GLU A 413 -4.75 3.25 -18.07
C GLU A 413 -5.94 2.36 -18.48
N LEU A 414 -6.11 1.21 -17.80
CA LEU A 414 -7.17 0.25 -18.13
C LEU A 414 -8.51 0.59 -17.53
N MET A 415 -8.53 1.19 -16.33
CA MET A 415 -9.76 1.45 -15.61
C MET A 415 -10.23 2.89 -15.75
N PRO A 416 -11.55 3.13 -15.85
CA PRO A 416 -12.08 4.46 -15.66
C PRO A 416 -11.77 4.93 -14.24
N PHE A 417 -11.46 6.22 -14.09
CA PHE A 417 -11.01 6.83 -12.85
C PHE A 417 -11.86 6.49 -11.61
N HIS A 418 -13.15 6.27 -11.78
CA HIS A 418 -14.06 5.86 -10.70
C HIS A 418 -13.73 4.46 -10.16
N HIS A 419 -13.37 3.51 -11.01
CA HIS A 419 -13.06 2.13 -10.62
C HIS A 419 -11.58 1.93 -10.27
N PHE A 420 -10.71 2.88 -10.63
CA PHE A 420 -9.27 2.81 -10.35
C PHE A 420 -8.97 2.70 -8.84
N PHE A 421 -9.63 3.50 -8.01
CA PHE A 421 -9.43 3.43 -6.55
C PHE A 421 -10.00 2.16 -5.93
N MET A 422 -11.09 1.61 -6.48
CA MET A 422 -11.57 0.27 -6.11
C MET A 422 -10.57 -0.81 -6.52
N GLY A 423 -9.97 -0.67 -7.71
CA GLY A 423 -8.87 -1.52 -8.17
C GLY A 423 -7.70 -1.49 -7.20
N LEU A 424 -7.25 -0.31 -6.76
CA LEU A 424 -6.18 -0.17 -5.77
C LEU A 424 -6.52 -0.79 -4.42
N THR A 425 -7.78 -0.72 -3.98
CA THR A 425 -8.20 -1.41 -2.74
C THR A 425 -8.03 -2.92 -2.88
N ILE A 426 -8.46 -3.48 -4.00
CA ILE A 426 -8.40 -4.92 -4.25
C ILE A 426 -6.95 -5.37 -4.42
N THR A 427 -6.15 -4.65 -5.21
CA THR A 427 -4.73 -4.98 -5.43
C THR A 427 -3.88 -4.79 -4.18
N GLY A 428 -4.16 -3.79 -3.36
CA GLY A 428 -3.45 -3.56 -2.10
C GLY A 428 -3.74 -4.62 -1.02
N LEU A 429 -4.77 -5.44 -1.20
CA LEU A 429 -5.11 -6.55 -0.31
C LEU A 429 -4.54 -7.89 -0.80
N ASP A 430 -4.19 -8.01 -2.09
CA ASP A 430 -3.54 -9.19 -2.66
C ASP A 430 -2.19 -9.54 -1.96
N PRO A 431 -1.31 -8.58 -1.62
CA PRO A 431 -0.05 -8.84 -0.95
C PRO A 431 -0.18 -9.61 0.35
N MET A 432 -1.29 -9.45 1.04
CA MET A 432 -1.54 -10.14 2.31
C MET A 432 -1.73 -11.63 2.15
N GLN A 433 -2.44 -12.05 1.11
CA GLN A 433 -2.66 -13.46 0.83
C GLN A 433 -1.34 -14.14 0.41
N ALA A 434 -0.51 -13.45 -0.38
CA ALA A 434 0.80 -13.94 -0.77
C ALA A 434 1.75 -14.10 0.43
N LEU A 435 1.76 -13.17 1.36
CA LEU A 435 2.56 -13.27 2.59
C LEU A 435 2.16 -14.49 3.44
N LEU A 436 0.89 -14.81 3.51
CA LEU A 436 0.37 -15.95 4.28
C LEU A 436 0.68 -17.30 3.62
N VAL A 437 0.63 -17.35 2.29
CA VAL A 437 0.94 -18.58 1.53
C VAL A 437 2.45 -18.85 1.50
N SER A 438 3.27 -17.81 1.52
CA SER A 438 4.73 -17.91 1.40
C SER A 438 5.41 -18.53 2.63
N ILE A 439 4.75 -18.53 3.78
CA ILE A 439 5.29 -19.12 5.02
C ILE A 439 5.49 -20.64 4.90
N LYS A 440 4.83 -21.31 3.95
CA LYS A 440 4.80 -22.78 3.86
C LYS A 440 5.50 -23.41 2.65
N GLN A 441 6.04 -22.66 1.68
CA GLN A 441 6.53 -23.28 0.44
C GLN A 441 7.99 -23.00 0.09
N LEU A 442 8.70 -24.09 -0.26
CA LEU A 442 10.13 -24.21 -0.59
C LEU A 442 10.58 -23.34 -1.79
N TYR A 443 11.80 -22.80 -1.70
CA TYR A 443 12.51 -22.05 -2.75
C TYR A 443 12.43 -22.65 -4.17
N GLY A 444 12.48 -23.98 -4.29
CA GLY A 444 12.45 -24.65 -5.60
C GLY A 444 11.14 -24.44 -6.37
N VAL A 445 10.02 -24.46 -5.68
CA VAL A 445 8.69 -24.21 -6.28
C VAL A 445 8.57 -22.75 -6.71
N THR A 446 9.08 -21.83 -5.89
CA THR A 446 9.03 -20.39 -6.19
C THR A 446 9.91 -20.04 -7.40
N CYS A 447 11.08 -20.66 -7.51
CA CYS A 447 11.97 -20.48 -8.67
C CYS A 447 11.34 -21.01 -9.96
N LEU A 448 10.74 -22.20 -9.92
CA LEU A 448 10.03 -22.77 -11.06
C LEU A 448 8.82 -21.94 -11.48
N LEU A 449 8.05 -21.43 -10.52
CA LEU A 449 6.92 -20.54 -10.78
C LEU A 449 7.41 -19.20 -11.35
N GLY A 450 8.53 -18.67 -10.86
CA GLY A 450 9.14 -17.45 -11.39
C GLY A 450 9.58 -17.61 -12.84
N VAL A 451 10.23 -18.71 -13.19
CA VAL A 451 10.59 -19.05 -14.57
C VAL A 451 9.35 -19.23 -15.45
N ALA A 452 8.35 -19.98 -14.98
CA ALA A 452 7.08 -20.16 -15.68
C ALA A 452 6.37 -18.80 -15.89
N PHE A 453 6.40 -17.92 -14.91
CA PHE A 453 5.85 -16.58 -14.99
C PHE A 453 6.59 -15.69 -16.02
N LEU A 454 7.92 -15.72 -16.05
CA LEU A 454 8.69 -15.02 -17.08
C LEU A 454 8.39 -15.56 -18.48
N LEU A 455 8.24 -16.87 -18.64
CA LEU A 455 7.82 -17.47 -19.90
C LEU A 455 6.41 -17.01 -20.30
N LEU A 456 5.47 -16.92 -19.38
CA LEU A 456 4.14 -16.39 -19.64
C LEU A 456 4.18 -14.92 -20.03
N LEU A 457 5.00 -14.07 -19.39
CA LEU A 457 5.19 -12.67 -19.77
C LEU A 457 5.84 -12.55 -21.16
N LEU A 458 6.80 -13.39 -21.49
CA LEU A 458 7.42 -13.44 -22.82
C LEU A 458 6.40 -13.88 -23.89
N LEU A 459 5.60 -14.90 -23.60
CA LEU A 459 4.50 -15.36 -24.47
C LEU A 459 3.42 -14.30 -24.63
N TRP A 460 3.10 -13.53 -23.59
CA TRP A 460 2.20 -12.40 -23.68
C TRP A 460 2.73 -11.28 -24.61
N ASN A 461 4.02 -11.13 -24.69
CA ASN A 461 4.64 -10.19 -25.65
C ASN A 461 4.58 -10.67 -27.11
N VAL A 462 4.31 -11.97 -27.34
CA VAL A 462 4.11 -12.56 -28.65
C VAL A 462 2.65 -12.39 -29.09
N GLN A 463 2.47 -11.63 -30.06
CA GLN A 463 1.36 -11.17 -30.93
C GLN A 463 -0.14 -11.45 -30.69
N PRO A 464 -0.70 -12.57 -30.25
CA PRO A 464 -2.18 -12.73 -30.28
C PRO A 464 -2.92 -11.92 -29.23
N VAL A 465 -2.34 -11.68 -28.05
CA VAL A 465 -2.95 -10.86 -26.99
C VAL A 465 -2.93 -9.36 -27.35
N ARG A 466 -1.97 -8.94 -28.15
CA ARG A 466 -1.84 -7.56 -28.66
C ARG A 466 -2.99 -7.13 -29.56
N SER A 467 -3.63 -8.06 -30.28
CA SER A 467 -4.74 -7.76 -31.17
C SER A 467 -6.04 -7.42 -30.43
N THR A 468 -6.24 -8.03 -29.26
CA THR A 468 -7.44 -7.80 -28.43
C THR A 468 -7.35 -6.46 -27.67
N MET A 469 -6.14 -6.08 -27.23
CA MET A 469 -5.90 -4.78 -26.56
C MET A 469 -5.94 -3.57 -27.49
N LYS A 470 -5.58 -3.72 -28.78
CA LYS A 470 -5.71 -2.64 -29.77
C LYS A 470 -7.15 -2.22 -30.05
N LYS A 471 -8.14 -3.02 -29.68
CA LYS A 471 -9.57 -2.73 -29.88
C LYS A 471 -10.21 -1.87 -28.79
N ILE A 472 -9.49 -1.57 -27.71
CA ILE A 472 -9.98 -0.65 -26.67
C ILE A 472 -9.67 0.78 -27.15
N PRO A 473 -10.68 1.61 -27.43
CA PRO A 473 -10.44 2.98 -27.90
C PRO A 473 -9.73 3.77 -26.78
N SER A 474 -8.57 4.32 -27.11
CA SER A 474 -7.86 5.23 -26.18
C SER A 474 -8.82 6.38 -25.79
N TRP A 475 -8.79 6.80 -24.53
CA TRP A 475 -9.61 7.91 -24.02
C TRP A 475 -9.54 9.18 -24.90
N HIS A 476 -8.43 9.43 -25.58
CA HIS A 476 -8.30 10.49 -26.57
C HIS A 476 -9.22 10.32 -27.78
N LYS A 477 -9.57 9.09 -28.18
CA LYS A 477 -10.55 8.85 -29.25
C LYS A 477 -11.98 9.02 -28.75
N VAL A 478 -12.27 8.56 -27.53
CA VAL A 478 -13.57 8.73 -26.88
C VAL A 478 -13.83 10.21 -26.58
N ALA A 479 -12.85 10.92 -26.02
CA ALA A 479 -12.95 12.36 -25.76
C ALA A 479 -13.12 13.18 -27.05
N ARG A 480 -12.46 12.81 -28.14
CA ARG A 480 -12.69 13.43 -29.46
C ARG A 480 -14.08 13.14 -30.01
N HIS A 481 -14.58 11.94 -29.81
CA HIS A 481 -15.93 11.55 -30.24
C HIS A 481 -17.00 12.31 -29.44
N VAL A 482 -16.86 12.41 -28.12
CA VAL A 482 -17.75 13.18 -27.24
C VAL A 482 -17.73 14.69 -27.61
N ARG A 483 -16.54 15.26 -27.85
CA ARG A 483 -16.44 16.66 -28.31
C ARG A 483 -17.13 16.90 -29.66
N ARG A 484 -17.05 15.95 -30.62
CA ARG A 484 -17.77 16.02 -31.90
C ARG A 484 -19.28 15.94 -31.71
N LEU A 485 -19.76 15.09 -30.81
CA LEU A 485 -21.19 14.98 -30.51
C LEU A 485 -21.71 16.25 -29.81
N GLN A 486 -20.94 16.83 -28.89
CA GLN A 486 -21.27 18.10 -28.22
C GLN A 486 -21.30 19.27 -29.23
N LYS A 487 -20.39 19.29 -30.23
CA LYS A 487 -20.36 20.31 -31.26
C LYS A 487 -21.59 20.18 -32.19
N LYS A 488 -21.95 18.95 -32.64
CA LYS A 488 -23.15 18.71 -33.41
C LYS A 488 -24.45 19.09 -32.68
N ARG A 489 -24.50 18.85 -31.35
CA ARG A 489 -25.64 19.20 -30.52
C ARG A 489 -25.81 20.72 -30.36
N LYS A 490 -24.70 21.47 -30.32
CA LYS A 490 -24.71 22.94 -30.32
C LYS A 490 -25.11 23.51 -31.68
N GLU A 491 -24.70 22.88 -32.76
CA GLU A 491 -25.09 23.29 -34.11
C GLU A 491 -26.57 22.99 -34.41
N SER A 492 -27.14 21.91 -33.85
CA SER A 492 -28.59 21.57 -34.02
C SER A 492 -29.51 22.36 -33.06
N SER A 493 -28.99 23.04 -32.05
CA SER A 493 -29.75 23.93 -31.16
C SER A 493 -29.67 25.41 -31.55
N ALA A 494 -28.99 25.73 -32.64
CA ALA A 494 -28.82 27.07 -33.17
C ALA A 494 -29.67 27.28 -34.48
N PHE A 495 -30.44 26.27 -34.87
CA PHE A 495 -31.54 26.31 -35.84
C PHE A 495 -32.85 26.15 -35.07
#